data_bb2de7988b6d225d290cfda76caeb513
#
_entry.id   bb2de7988b6d225d290cfda76caeb513
#
_cell.length_a   1.000
_cell.length_b   1.000
_cell.length_c   1.000
_cell.angle_alpha   90.00
_cell.angle_beta   90.00
_cell.angle_gamma   90.00
#
_symmetry.space_group_name_H-M   'P 1'
#
loop_
_entity.id
_entity.type
_entity.pdbx_description
1 polymer ?
#
loop_
_entity_poly.entity_id
_entity_poly.type
_entity_poly.pdbx_seq_one_letter_code
_entity_poly.pdbx_strand_id
1 'polypeptide(L)'
;MAALRYIVPRRFFLQTNRLVRRFLQAFALFLLYFVSGLLTWWAAAALTIDLPLPTIKHLAGISYAILIIFLTSLVSSHLPRFVICIAGFAAVLTWWLTLKPSNDRPWQLDVSETPWAEIDGDKVAIHNLRFCDYRAEFDYTCQWLTKTVNLSELRGIDLAITYWGSPYVAHPIVSFQFGNDYLAASIETRKEIAEGYSALLGFFRQYELIYIFSDERDVIRLRTNYRSGEEVYLFHTTAGPQWARQLFLQYLEHANRLRNHPEWHNALTRNCTTSIFSSMAATGRLPVGTTLHDWRILLNGRGDEMLYKGGNFEGGLPFPELKESAHINAAARLAGQSPEYSRLIRLGRPGFEFLLTSAKNHSNQ
;
A
#
# COMPACT_ATOMS: atom_id res chain seq x y z
N MET A 1 67.40 -1.50 35.22
CA MET A 1 66.10 -1.32 34.57
C MET A 1 65.06 -2.04 35.41
N ALA A 2 64.27 -1.29 36.21
CA ALA A 2 63.27 -1.84 37.11
C ALA A 2 61.88 -1.75 36.37
N ALA A 3 61.28 -2.92 36.13
CA ALA A 3 59.99 -3.02 35.54
C ALA A 3 58.87 -2.71 36.56
N LEU A 4 58.24 -1.54 36.46
CA LEU A 4 57.06 -1.21 37.24
C LEU A 4 55.89 -2.11 36.77
N ARG A 5 55.61 -3.15 37.58
CA ARG A 5 54.34 -3.90 37.43
C ARG A 5 53.19 -3.07 38.02
N TYR A 6 52.36 -2.49 37.19
CA TYR A 6 51.09 -1.91 37.60
C TYR A 6 50.18 -3.03 38.15
N ILE A 7 50.06 -3.12 39.45
CA ILE A 7 49.08 -4.00 40.13
C ILE A 7 47.76 -3.24 40.15
N VAL A 8 46.90 -3.53 39.18
CA VAL A 8 45.50 -3.04 39.22
C VAL A 8 44.82 -3.72 40.41
N PRO A 9 44.24 -2.97 41.37
CA PRO A 9 43.66 -3.56 42.58
C PRO A 9 42.48 -4.47 42.21
N ARG A 10 42.49 -5.72 42.65
CA ARG A 10 41.39 -6.72 42.47
C ARG A 10 40.02 -6.17 42.86
N ARG A 11 39.93 -5.19 43.75
CA ARG A 11 38.67 -4.49 44.14
C ARG A 11 38.06 -3.69 42.99
N PHE A 12 38.86 -3.15 42.11
CA PHE A 12 38.36 -2.38 40.95
C PHE A 12 37.66 -3.28 39.94
N PHE A 13 38.18 -4.46 39.65
CA PHE A 13 37.55 -5.47 38.77
C PHE A 13 36.26 -6.03 39.36
N LEU A 14 36.15 -6.19 40.66
CA LEU A 14 34.96 -6.70 41.34
C LEU A 14 33.83 -5.63 41.39
N GLN A 15 34.20 -4.36 41.53
CA GLN A 15 33.22 -3.24 41.48
C GLN A 15 32.68 -3.00 40.07
N THR A 16 33.55 -3.01 39.04
CA THR A 16 33.11 -2.89 37.63
C THR A 16 32.18 -4.04 37.23
N ASN A 17 32.48 -5.26 37.62
CA ASN A 17 31.59 -6.41 37.36
C ASN A 17 30.25 -6.30 38.07
N ARG A 18 30.18 -5.72 39.27
CA ARG A 18 28.90 -5.49 39.97
C ARG A 18 28.05 -4.39 39.31
N LEU A 19 28.66 -3.31 38.84
CA LEU A 19 28.01 -2.23 38.14
C LEU A 19 27.45 -2.69 36.80
N VAL A 20 28.25 -3.41 36.01
CA VAL A 20 27.84 -3.99 34.74
C VAL A 20 26.68 -4.96 34.96
N ARG A 21 26.75 -5.82 35.95
CA ARG A 21 25.65 -6.77 36.26
C ARG A 21 24.38 -6.05 36.67
N ARG A 22 24.44 -4.99 37.47
CA ARG A 22 23.28 -4.17 37.85
C ARG A 22 22.69 -3.47 36.66
N PHE A 23 23.50 -2.92 35.76
CA PHE A 23 23.06 -2.30 34.52
C PHE A 23 22.34 -3.30 33.61
N LEU A 24 22.92 -4.49 33.40
CA LEU A 24 22.31 -5.55 32.60
C LEU A 24 20.97 -6.02 33.18
N GLN A 25 20.87 -6.13 34.51
CA GLN A 25 19.63 -6.49 35.21
C GLN A 25 18.56 -5.39 35.03
N ALA A 26 18.92 -4.13 35.21
CA ALA A 26 18.01 -3.01 35.02
C ALA A 26 17.54 -2.91 33.57
N PHE A 27 18.45 -3.11 32.63
CA PHE A 27 18.11 -3.12 31.19
C PHE A 27 17.20 -4.30 30.81
N ALA A 28 17.48 -5.50 31.35
CA ALA A 28 16.61 -6.67 31.14
C ALA A 28 15.20 -6.45 31.71
N LEU A 29 15.08 -5.85 32.89
CA LEU A 29 13.79 -5.48 33.47
C LEU A 29 13.07 -4.43 32.63
N PHE A 30 13.77 -3.42 32.17
CA PHE A 30 13.21 -2.41 31.25
C PHE A 30 12.65 -3.06 30.00
N LEU A 31 13.42 -3.93 29.33
CA LEU A 31 12.96 -4.67 28.15
C LEU A 31 11.71 -5.52 28.46
N LEU A 32 11.73 -6.23 29.58
CA LEU A 32 10.60 -7.07 30.01
C LEU A 32 9.31 -6.26 30.16
N TYR A 33 9.37 -5.11 30.84
CA TYR A 33 8.20 -4.26 31.03
C TYR A 33 7.79 -3.54 29.75
N PHE A 34 8.75 -3.12 28.94
CA PHE A 34 8.50 -2.49 27.64
C PHE A 34 7.78 -3.45 26.70
N VAL A 35 8.27 -4.68 26.59
CA VAL A 35 7.60 -5.74 25.78
C VAL A 35 6.22 -6.07 26.34
N SER A 36 6.09 -6.22 27.66
CA SER A 36 4.79 -6.44 28.30
C SER A 36 3.78 -5.34 27.97
N GLY A 37 4.23 -4.08 28.04
CA GLY A 37 3.41 -2.91 27.68
C GLY A 37 2.97 -2.94 26.21
N LEU A 38 3.90 -3.24 25.28
CA LEU A 38 3.58 -3.34 23.84
C LEU A 38 2.58 -4.46 23.55
N LEU A 39 2.75 -5.64 24.15
CA LEU A 39 1.85 -6.77 23.96
C LEU A 39 0.43 -6.46 24.49
N THR A 40 0.36 -5.84 25.67
CA THR A 40 -0.92 -5.42 26.28
C THR A 40 -1.60 -4.33 25.44
N TRP A 41 -0.83 -3.34 24.99
CA TRP A 41 -1.33 -2.26 24.14
C TRP A 41 -1.88 -2.79 22.81
N TRP A 42 -1.11 -3.67 22.13
CA TRP A 42 -1.55 -4.25 20.85
C TRP A 42 -2.84 -5.06 21.02
N ALA A 43 -2.93 -5.88 22.06
CA ALA A 43 -4.12 -6.69 22.32
C ALA A 43 -5.36 -5.84 22.66
N ALA A 44 -5.18 -4.78 23.46
CA ALA A 44 -6.25 -3.83 23.73
C ALA A 44 -6.69 -3.09 22.47
N ALA A 45 -5.74 -2.68 21.61
CA ALA A 45 -6.01 -2.05 20.32
C ALA A 45 -6.76 -3.00 19.38
N ALA A 46 -6.33 -4.27 19.26
CA ALA A 46 -7.00 -5.27 18.44
C ALA A 46 -8.46 -5.48 18.87
N LEU A 47 -8.74 -5.56 20.17
CA LEU A 47 -10.11 -5.63 20.69
C LEU A 47 -10.92 -4.36 20.40
N THR A 48 -10.28 -3.19 20.46
CA THR A 48 -10.97 -1.91 20.23
C THR A 48 -11.27 -1.70 18.74
N ILE A 49 -10.42 -2.19 17.85
CA ILE A 49 -10.52 -1.94 16.40
C ILE A 49 -11.33 -3.06 15.73
N ASP A 50 -10.92 -4.31 15.94
CA ASP A 50 -11.34 -5.44 15.14
C ASP A 50 -12.50 -6.26 15.74
N LEU A 51 -12.95 -5.97 16.99
CA LEU A 51 -14.09 -6.69 17.56
C LEU A 51 -15.37 -6.35 16.77
N PRO A 52 -16.07 -7.35 16.19
CA PRO A 52 -17.25 -7.13 15.34
C PRO A 52 -18.51 -6.79 16.15
N LEU A 53 -18.38 -6.03 17.22
CA LEU A 53 -19.44 -5.59 18.13
C LEU A 53 -19.27 -4.09 18.41
N PRO A 54 -19.81 -3.20 17.53
CA PRO A 54 -19.54 -1.76 17.56
C PRO A 54 -19.81 -1.09 18.91
N THR A 55 -20.87 -1.55 19.61
CA THR A 55 -21.31 -0.97 20.88
C THR A 55 -20.38 -1.24 22.06
N ILE A 56 -19.63 -2.34 22.02
CA ILE A 56 -18.80 -2.79 23.16
C ILE A 56 -17.30 -2.87 22.86
N LYS A 57 -16.87 -2.69 21.61
CA LYS A 57 -15.46 -2.84 21.22
C LYS A 57 -14.51 -1.94 22.01
N HIS A 58 -14.87 -0.66 22.24
CA HIS A 58 -14.07 0.24 23.06
C HIS A 58 -14.01 -0.19 24.52
N LEU A 59 -15.15 -0.63 25.08
CA LEU A 59 -15.21 -1.15 26.43
C LEU A 59 -14.39 -2.43 26.58
N ALA A 60 -14.41 -3.34 25.59
CA ALA A 60 -13.64 -4.57 25.61
C ALA A 60 -12.12 -4.31 25.68
N GLY A 61 -11.58 -3.39 24.85
CA GLY A 61 -10.17 -3.02 24.90
C GLY A 61 -9.75 -2.38 26.22
N ILE A 62 -10.56 -1.46 26.75
CA ILE A 62 -10.32 -0.82 28.04
C ILE A 62 -10.38 -1.86 29.18
N SER A 63 -11.41 -2.71 29.21
CA SER A 63 -11.59 -3.74 30.23
C SER A 63 -10.45 -4.75 30.22
N TYR A 64 -9.96 -5.13 29.04
CA TYR A 64 -8.79 -5.99 28.90
C TYR A 64 -7.54 -5.34 29.52
N ALA A 65 -7.26 -4.09 29.20
CA ALA A 65 -6.10 -3.39 29.76
C ALA A 65 -6.19 -3.29 31.29
N ILE A 66 -7.36 -2.93 31.84
CA ILE A 66 -7.60 -2.87 33.27
C ILE A 66 -7.39 -4.27 33.91
N LEU A 67 -7.90 -5.32 33.30
CA LEU A 67 -7.76 -6.70 33.80
C LEU A 67 -6.28 -7.11 33.87
N ILE A 68 -5.49 -6.86 32.82
CA ILE A 68 -4.05 -7.19 32.82
C ILE A 68 -3.31 -6.40 33.90
N ILE A 69 -3.58 -5.09 34.02
CA ILE A 69 -2.99 -4.26 35.10
C ILE A 69 -3.36 -4.80 36.46
N PHE A 70 -4.62 -5.15 36.70
CA PHE A 70 -5.10 -5.71 37.95
C PHE A 70 -4.40 -7.04 38.27
N LEU A 71 -4.40 -7.99 37.35
CA LEU A 71 -3.80 -9.32 37.56
C LEU A 71 -2.29 -9.20 37.81
N THR A 72 -1.60 -8.34 37.12
CA THR A 72 -0.15 -8.10 37.33
C THR A 72 0.14 -7.40 38.66
N SER A 73 -0.79 -6.61 39.20
CA SER A 73 -0.65 -5.96 40.52
C SER A 73 -0.74 -6.96 41.70
N LEU A 74 -1.46 -8.05 41.50
CA LEU A 74 -1.59 -9.11 42.54
C LEU A 74 -0.34 -9.96 42.71
N VAL A 75 0.64 -9.82 41.81
CA VAL A 75 1.85 -10.66 41.78
C VAL A 75 3.08 -9.81 42.09
N SER A 76 3.94 -10.25 43.01
CA SER A 76 5.13 -9.49 43.43
C SER A 76 6.36 -9.68 42.53
N SER A 77 6.52 -10.85 41.88
CA SER A 77 7.70 -11.17 41.09
C SER A 77 7.53 -10.83 39.57
N HIS A 78 8.64 -10.50 38.91
CA HIS A 78 8.64 -9.99 37.54
C HIS A 78 8.24 -11.07 36.51
N LEU A 79 8.72 -12.30 36.66
CA LEU A 79 8.50 -13.37 35.69
C LEU A 79 7.01 -13.76 35.58
N PRO A 80 6.26 -14.03 36.67
CA PRO A 80 4.82 -14.29 36.57
C PRO A 80 4.02 -13.11 35.99
N ARG A 81 4.41 -11.85 36.26
CA ARG A 81 3.79 -10.67 35.61
C ARG A 81 3.92 -10.74 34.09
N PHE A 82 5.13 -11.06 33.62
CA PHE A 82 5.38 -11.23 32.18
C PHE A 82 4.55 -12.37 31.58
N VAL A 83 4.46 -13.51 32.29
CA VAL A 83 3.64 -14.66 31.87
C VAL A 83 2.17 -14.27 31.74
N ILE A 84 1.62 -13.48 32.68
CA ILE A 84 0.23 -12.97 32.60
C ILE A 84 0.05 -12.13 31.32
N CYS A 85 0.96 -11.21 31.03
CA CYS A 85 0.87 -10.39 29.81
C CYS A 85 0.95 -11.23 28.54
N ILE A 86 1.87 -12.21 28.47
CA ILE A 86 1.97 -13.13 27.32
C ILE A 86 0.71 -13.97 27.18
N ALA A 87 0.17 -14.52 28.25
CA ALA A 87 -1.04 -15.35 28.22
C ALA A 87 -2.26 -14.53 27.73
N GLY A 88 -2.43 -13.31 28.27
CA GLY A 88 -3.46 -12.40 27.81
C GLY A 88 -3.32 -12.02 26.33
N PHE A 89 -2.10 -11.66 25.90
CA PHE A 89 -1.79 -11.38 24.49
C PHE A 89 -2.08 -12.61 23.62
N ALA A 90 -1.62 -13.80 24.00
CA ALA A 90 -1.84 -15.02 23.24
C ALA A 90 -3.33 -15.36 23.08
N ALA A 91 -4.14 -15.15 24.12
CA ALA A 91 -5.58 -15.32 24.03
C ALA A 91 -6.23 -14.39 23.00
N VAL A 92 -5.88 -13.10 23.04
CA VAL A 92 -6.39 -12.12 22.06
C VAL A 92 -5.85 -12.40 20.67
N LEU A 93 -4.57 -12.74 20.53
CA LEU A 93 -3.97 -13.09 19.25
C LEU A 93 -4.63 -14.31 18.61
N THR A 94 -4.92 -15.36 19.41
CA THR A 94 -5.61 -16.56 18.93
C THR A 94 -6.99 -16.20 18.38
N TRP A 95 -7.77 -15.41 19.13
CA TRP A 95 -9.04 -14.89 18.64
C TRP A 95 -8.86 -14.07 17.36
N TRP A 96 -7.92 -13.14 17.36
CA TRP A 96 -7.66 -12.24 16.22
C TRP A 96 -7.29 -13.01 14.95
N LEU A 97 -6.56 -14.13 15.08
CA LEU A 97 -6.22 -15.01 13.95
C LEU A 97 -7.45 -15.74 13.37
N THR A 98 -8.55 -15.85 14.11
CA THR A 98 -9.80 -16.46 13.61
C THR A 98 -10.65 -15.52 12.77
N LEU A 99 -10.40 -14.21 12.83
CA LEU A 99 -11.12 -13.22 12.02
C LEU A 99 -10.89 -13.48 10.53
N LYS A 100 -11.96 -13.53 9.76
CA LYS A 100 -11.92 -13.81 8.32
C LYS A 100 -12.30 -12.55 7.54
N PRO A 101 -11.58 -12.25 6.44
CA PRO A 101 -12.00 -11.21 5.51
C PRO A 101 -13.27 -11.67 4.78
N SER A 102 -14.04 -10.71 4.26
CA SER A 102 -15.31 -11.01 3.59
C SER A 102 -15.47 -10.09 2.38
N ASN A 103 -16.22 -10.54 1.37
CA ASN A 103 -16.70 -9.70 0.28
C ASN A 103 -18.14 -9.20 0.55
N ASP A 104 -18.77 -9.69 1.60
CA ASP A 104 -20.18 -9.41 1.95
C ASP A 104 -20.26 -8.54 3.20
N ARG A 105 -20.03 -7.23 3.02
CA ARG A 105 -20.12 -6.19 4.05
C ARG A 105 -20.74 -4.91 3.46
N PRO A 106 -21.17 -3.95 4.28
CA PRO A 106 -21.72 -2.67 3.80
C PRO A 106 -20.60 -1.75 3.28
N TRP A 107 -20.10 -2.02 2.08
CA TRP A 107 -19.01 -1.30 1.45
C TRP A 107 -19.37 0.13 1.05
N GLN A 108 -18.38 1.02 1.06
CA GLN A 108 -18.49 2.32 0.39
C GLN A 108 -18.77 2.11 -1.10
N LEU A 109 -19.52 3.03 -1.71
CA LEU A 109 -20.00 2.89 -3.08
C LEU A 109 -18.87 2.70 -4.11
N ASP A 110 -17.74 3.38 -3.92
CA ASP A 110 -16.58 3.32 -4.81
C ASP A 110 -15.77 2.00 -4.71
N VAL A 111 -16.07 1.14 -3.75
CA VAL A 111 -15.45 -0.17 -3.55
C VAL A 111 -16.48 -1.28 -3.35
N SER A 112 -17.74 -1.04 -3.69
CA SER A 112 -18.84 -1.99 -3.43
C SER A 112 -18.72 -3.28 -4.23
N GLU A 113 -18.23 -3.21 -5.46
CA GLU A 113 -18.13 -4.37 -6.34
C GLU A 113 -16.67 -4.84 -6.50
N THR A 114 -16.48 -6.15 -6.43
CA THR A 114 -15.19 -6.78 -6.69
C THR A 114 -15.02 -7.03 -8.18
N PRO A 115 -13.98 -6.49 -8.85
CA PRO A 115 -13.75 -6.76 -10.26
C PRO A 115 -13.31 -8.20 -10.50
N TRP A 116 -13.60 -8.70 -11.70
CA TRP A 116 -13.15 -10.01 -12.14
C TRP A 116 -13.06 -10.05 -13.67
N ALA A 117 -12.35 -11.02 -14.21
CA ALA A 117 -12.16 -11.12 -15.65
C ALA A 117 -12.33 -12.54 -16.19
N GLU A 118 -12.86 -12.62 -17.40
CA GLU A 118 -12.86 -13.81 -18.24
C GLU A 118 -11.80 -13.64 -19.34
N ILE A 119 -10.98 -14.68 -19.52
CA ILE A 119 -9.89 -14.67 -20.50
C ILE A 119 -10.16 -15.77 -21.52
N ASP A 120 -10.33 -15.37 -22.77
CA ASP A 120 -10.52 -16.27 -23.91
C ASP A 120 -9.48 -15.95 -25.00
N GLY A 121 -8.36 -16.65 -24.94
CA GLY A 121 -7.22 -16.45 -25.83
C GLY A 121 -6.64 -15.04 -25.74
N ASP A 122 -6.87 -14.22 -26.74
CA ASP A 122 -6.42 -12.81 -26.78
C ASP A 122 -7.42 -11.83 -26.18
N LYS A 123 -8.70 -12.24 -26.10
CA LYS A 123 -9.80 -11.41 -25.63
C LYS A 123 -9.97 -11.53 -24.13
N VAL A 124 -10.08 -10.40 -23.46
CA VAL A 124 -10.32 -10.32 -22.01
C VAL A 124 -11.54 -9.45 -21.74
N ALA A 125 -12.55 -10.03 -21.10
CA ALA A 125 -13.70 -9.30 -20.58
C ALA A 125 -13.51 -9.02 -19.11
N ILE A 126 -13.43 -7.72 -18.73
CA ILE A 126 -13.28 -7.26 -17.36
C ILE A 126 -14.64 -6.80 -16.87
N HIS A 127 -15.16 -7.46 -15.85
CA HIS A 127 -16.44 -7.16 -15.22
C HIS A 127 -16.23 -6.32 -13.96
N ASN A 128 -17.24 -5.54 -13.60
CA ASN A 128 -17.19 -4.61 -12.48
C ASN A 128 -16.02 -3.62 -12.61
N LEU A 129 -15.77 -3.16 -13.85
CA LEU A 129 -14.89 -2.03 -14.10
C LEU A 129 -15.54 -0.78 -13.54
N ARG A 130 -14.84 -0.09 -12.64
CA ARG A 130 -15.38 1.08 -11.96
C ARG A 130 -15.35 2.31 -12.87
N PHE A 131 -16.45 3.04 -12.87
CA PHE A 131 -16.54 4.38 -13.43
C PHE A 131 -17.35 5.26 -12.48
N CYS A 132 -16.65 6.01 -11.63
CA CYS A 132 -17.27 6.98 -10.73
C CYS A 132 -17.15 8.38 -11.31
N ASP A 133 -18.29 9.06 -11.42
CA ASP A 133 -18.34 10.46 -11.81
C ASP A 133 -18.38 11.34 -10.55
N TYR A 134 -17.27 12.05 -10.31
CA TYR A 134 -17.07 12.87 -9.14
C TYR A 134 -17.50 14.32 -9.39
N ARG A 135 -18.25 14.89 -8.44
CA ARG A 135 -18.56 16.32 -8.30
C ARG A 135 -17.75 16.95 -7.17
N ALA A 136 -17.44 16.17 -6.14
CA ALA A 136 -16.52 16.48 -5.04
C ALA A 136 -15.89 15.17 -4.54
N GLU A 137 -14.96 15.25 -3.60
CA GLU A 137 -14.28 14.06 -3.04
C GLU A 137 -15.26 13.01 -2.49
N PHE A 138 -16.35 13.47 -1.84
CA PHE A 138 -17.36 12.62 -1.21
C PHE A 138 -18.74 12.72 -1.88
N ASP A 139 -18.84 13.43 -3.03
CA ASP A 139 -20.05 13.51 -3.83
C ASP A 139 -19.76 12.95 -5.22
N TYR A 140 -20.23 11.72 -5.46
CA TYR A 140 -20.02 10.98 -6.68
C TYR A 140 -21.11 9.93 -6.92
N THR A 141 -21.22 9.52 -8.18
CA THR A 141 -22.07 8.40 -8.58
C THR A 141 -21.20 7.38 -9.30
N CYS A 142 -21.30 6.11 -8.92
CA CYS A 142 -20.53 5.04 -9.54
C CYS A 142 -21.38 4.15 -10.42
N GLN A 143 -20.78 3.72 -11.53
CA GLN A 143 -21.27 2.67 -12.41
C GLN A 143 -20.24 1.56 -12.49
N TRP A 144 -20.72 0.33 -12.61
CA TRP A 144 -19.90 -0.86 -12.75
C TRP A 144 -20.11 -1.44 -14.14
N LEU A 145 -19.10 -1.33 -14.98
CA LEU A 145 -19.16 -1.62 -16.40
C LEU A 145 -18.48 -2.95 -16.72
N THR A 146 -18.77 -3.48 -17.92
CA THR A 146 -17.96 -4.54 -18.52
C THR A 146 -17.18 -3.95 -19.69
N LYS A 147 -15.84 -4.10 -19.66
CA LYS A 147 -14.96 -3.68 -20.75
C LYS A 147 -14.23 -4.88 -21.33
N THR A 148 -14.25 -4.99 -22.64
CA THR A 148 -13.47 -6.01 -23.36
C THR A 148 -12.24 -5.35 -23.96
N VAL A 149 -11.07 -5.97 -23.80
CA VAL A 149 -9.78 -5.57 -24.39
C VAL A 149 -9.14 -6.76 -25.10
N ASN A 150 -8.26 -6.48 -26.07
CA ASN A 150 -7.44 -7.50 -26.71
C ASN A 150 -6.00 -7.39 -26.21
N LEU A 151 -5.43 -8.48 -25.73
CA LEU A 151 -4.07 -8.52 -25.18
C LEU A 151 -3.01 -8.16 -26.23
N SER A 152 -3.29 -8.41 -27.51
CA SER A 152 -2.42 -8.03 -28.66
C SER A 152 -2.32 -6.49 -28.84
N GLU A 153 -3.30 -5.73 -28.34
CA GLU A 153 -3.30 -4.27 -28.39
C GLU A 153 -2.52 -3.63 -27.24
N LEU A 154 -2.12 -4.41 -26.22
CA LEU A 154 -1.36 -3.91 -25.07
C LEU A 154 0.05 -3.51 -25.48
N ARG A 155 0.38 -2.22 -25.35
CA ARG A 155 1.62 -1.60 -25.83
C ARG A 155 2.65 -1.40 -24.73
N GLY A 156 2.21 -1.00 -23.53
CA GLY A 156 3.10 -0.64 -22.44
C GLY A 156 2.33 -0.33 -21.16
N ILE A 157 3.05 0.23 -20.22
CA ILE A 157 2.55 0.59 -18.89
C ILE A 157 3.01 2.01 -18.56
N ASP A 158 2.09 2.81 -18.03
CA ASP A 158 2.39 4.05 -17.37
C ASP A 158 2.17 3.89 -15.86
N LEU A 159 2.90 4.65 -15.08
CA LEU A 159 2.80 4.66 -13.64
C LEU A 159 2.40 6.05 -13.14
N ALA A 160 1.21 6.18 -12.61
CA ALA A 160 0.77 7.38 -11.92
C ALA A 160 1.03 7.23 -10.42
N ILE A 161 1.85 8.12 -9.86
CA ILE A 161 2.23 8.08 -8.44
C ILE A 161 1.63 9.31 -7.76
N THR A 162 0.74 9.07 -6.80
CA THR A 162 0.10 10.12 -6.02
C THR A 162 0.79 10.30 -4.68
N TYR A 163 1.13 11.53 -4.32
CA TYR A 163 1.65 11.91 -3.01
C TYR A 163 0.65 12.75 -2.25
N TRP A 164 0.57 12.59 -0.92
CA TRP A 164 -0.25 13.42 -0.02
C TRP A 164 0.38 13.57 1.36
N GLY A 165 0.37 14.77 1.88
CA GLY A 165 0.80 15.07 3.27
C GLY A 165 2.27 14.84 3.61
N SER A 166 2.99 14.02 2.83
CA SER A 166 4.38 13.67 3.06
C SER A 166 5.05 13.17 1.77
N PRO A 167 6.33 13.50 1.52
CA PRO A 167 7.09 12.94 0.40
C PRO A 167 7.48 11.46 0.61
N TYR A 168 7.17 10.90 1.78
CA TYR A 168 7.48 9.51 2.13
C TYR A 168 6.29 8.57 1.96
N VAL A 169 5.10 9.10 1.64
CA VAL A 169 3.88 8.32 1.46
C VAL A 169 3.36 8.56 0.06
N ALA A 170 3.23 7.50 -0.72
CA ALA A 170 2.72 7.57 -2.08
C ALA A 170 1.79 6.39 -2.38
N HIS A 171 0.92 6.58 -3.37
CA HIS A 171 0.04 5.55 -3.88
C HIS A 171 0.25 5.38 -5.39
N PRO A 172 0.79 4.26 -5.84
CA PRO A 172 0.98 3.98 -7.25
C PRO A 172 -0.31 3.42 -7.89
N ILE A 173 -0.62 3.92 -9.07
CA ILE A 173 -1.68 3.43 -9.96
C ILE A 173 -1.00 3.01 -11.26
N VAL A 174 -1.24 1.78 -11.68
CA VAL A 174 -0.71 1.26 -12.94
C VAL A 174 -1.73 1.53 -14.04
N SER A 175 -1.30 2.15 -15.14
CA SER A 175 -2.13 2.37 -16.32
C SER A 175 -1.63 1.54 -17.49
N PHE A 176 -2.45 0.63 -17.98
CA PHE A 176 -2.17 -0.26 -19.10
C PHE A 176 -2.62 0.38 -20.41
N GLN A 177 -1.70 0.53 -21.37
CA GLN A 177 -1.98 1.15 -22.67
C GLN A 177 -2.43 0.11 -23.69
N PHE A 178 -3.69 0.16 -24.10
CA PHE A 178 -4.29 -0.65 -25.18
C PHE A 178 -4.47 0.20 -26.42
N GLY A 179 -3.51 0.18 -27.34
CA GLY A 179 -3.53 1.06 -28.51
C GLY A 179 -3.54 2.54 -28.09
N ASN A 180 -4.68 3.22 -28.35
CA ASN A 180 -4.91 4.62 -27.95
C ASN A 180 -5.75 4.74 -26.67
N ASP A 181 -6.18 3.63 -26.09
CA ASP A 181 -6.99 3.57 -24.87
C ASP A 181 -6.15 3.20 -23.65
N TYR A 182 -6.60 3.58 -22.47
CA TYR A 182 -5.89 3.35 -21.22
C TYR A 182 -6.85 2.73 -20.19
N LEU A 183 -6.32 1.75 -19.49
CA LEU A 183 -7.01 1.07 -18.40
C LEU A 183 -6.19 1.23 -17.12
N ALA A 184 -6.69 2.00 -16.18
CA ALA A 184 -6.04 2.16 -14.88
C ALA A 184 -6.38 0.99 -13.95
N ALA A 185 -5.39 0.54 -13.19
CA ALA A 185 -5.53 -0.46 -12.14
C ALA A 185 -4.93 0.07 -10.84
N SER A 186 -5.74 0.17 -9.81
CA SER A 186 -5.37 0.61 -8.47
C SER A 186 -5.59 -0.51 -7.46
N ILE A 187 -4.70 -0.61 -6.47
CA ILE A 187 -4.82 -1.58 -5.37
C ILE A 187 -5.14 -0.79 -4.12
N GLU A 188 -6.36 -0.97 -3.60
CA GLU A 188 -6.95 -0.10 -2.60
C GLU A 188 -7.29 -0.84 -1.30
N THR A 189 -7.50 -0.06 -0.23
CA THR A 189 -8.20 -0.52 0.97
C THR A 189 -9.70 -0.53 0.69
N ARG A 190 -10.36 -1.67 0.92
CA ARG A 190 -11.81 -1.77 0.85
C ARG A 190 -12.41 -1.38 2.18
N LYS A 191 -13.16 -0.28 2.18
CA LYS A 191 -13.71 0.36 3.39
C LYS A 191 -15.21 0.14 3.47
N GLU A 192 -15.70 -0.13 4.68
CA GLU A 192 -17.13 -0.09 4.97
C GLU A 192 -17.65 1.35 5.02
N ILE A 193 -18.96 1.55 4.88
CA ILE A 193 -19.62 2.88 4.81
C ILE A 193 -19.22 3.79 5.98
N ALA A 194 -19.05 3.24 7.18
CA ALA A 194 -18.70 3.99 8.39
C ALA A 194 -17.19 4.19 8.59
N GLU A 195 -16.34 3.72 7.67
CA GLU A 195 -14.89 3.72 7.85
C GLU A 195 -14.21 4.86 7.11
N GLY A 196 -13.29 5.52 7.81
CA GLY A 196 -12.29 6.42 7.23
C GLY A 196 -10.96 5.71 7.02
N TYR A 197 -10.14 6.18 6.08
CA TYR A 197 -8.79 5.67 5.92
C TYR A 197 -7.89 6.09 7.08
N SER A 198 -7.15 5.15 7.63
CA SER A 198 -6.07 5.38 8.57
C SER A 198 -4.93 4.38 8.34
N ALA A 199 -3.71 4.89 8.17
CA ALA A 199 -2.53 4.04 8.02
C ALA A 199 -2.30 3.15 9.27
N LEU A 200 -2.61 3.67 10.47
CA LEU A 200 -2.48 2.91 11.72
C LEU A 200 -3.50 1.75 11.79
N LEU A 201 -4.73 1.97 11.35
CA LEU A 201 -5.75 0.92 11.30
C LEU A 201 -5.40 -0.16 10.28
N GLY A 202 -4.63 0.19 9.25
CA GLY A 202 -4.11 -0.78 8.27
C GLY A 202 -3.12 -1.81 8.82
N PHE A 203 -2.66 -1.70 10.09
CA PHE A 203 -1.89 -2.74 10.77
C PHE A 203 -2.77 -3.82 11.43
N PHE A 204 -4.08 -3.56 11.48
CA PHE A 204 -5.10 -4.46 12.04
C PHE A 204 -5.93 -5.07 10.90
N ARG A 205 -6.99 -5.82 11.26
CA ARG A 205 -7.93 -6.43 10.29
C ARG A 205 -9.12 -5.52 10.00
N GLN A 206 -8.83 -4.22 9.80
CA GLN A 206 -9.84 -3.20 9.56
C GLN A 206 -10.30 -3.17 8.11
N TYR A 207 -9.41 -3.40 7.16
CA TYR A 207 -9.69 -3.24 5.74
C TYR A 207 -9.42 -4.53 4.97
N GLU A 208 -10.27 -4.87 4.02
CA GLU A 208 -9.96 -5.85 3.00
C GLU A 208 -9.15 -5.24 1.86
N LEU A 209 -8.44 -6.09 1.13
CA LEU A 209 -7.72 -5.72 -0.07
C LEU A 209 -8.65 -5.80 -1.28
N ILE A 210 -8.63 -4.76 -2.14
CA ILE A 210 -9.37 -4.77 -3.42
C ILE A 210 -8.49 -4.26 -4.55
N TYR A 211 -8.62 -4.86 -5.73
CA TYR A 211 -8.14 -4.30 -6.99
C TYR A 211 -9.29 -3.51 -7.61
N ILE A 212 -9.00 -2.35 -8.16
CA ILE A 212 -9.95 -1.54 -8.92
C ILE A 212 -9.42 -1.41 -10.33
N PHE A 213 -10.17 -1.86 -11.31
CA PHE A 213 -9.96 -1.50 -12.71
C PHE A 213 -10.91 -0.37 -13.07
N SER A 214 -10.39 0.66 -13.70
CA SER A 214 -11.19 1.86 -14.01
C SER A 214 -10.68 2.61 -15.24
N ASP A 215 -11.50 3.53 -15.73
CA ASP A 215 -11.04 4.60 -16.60
C ASP A 215 -10.15 5.58 -15.83
N GLU A 216 -9.16 6.20 -16.47
CA GLU A 216 -8.30 7.21 -15.82
C GLU A 216 -9.09 8.46 -15.40
N ARG A 217 -10.21 8.75 -16.07
CA ARG A 217 -11.17 9.82 -15.68
C ARG A 217 -11.86 9.55 -14.34
N ASP A 218 -11.82 8.33 -13.86
CA ASP A 218 -12.23 8.01 -12.50
C ASP A 218 -11.04 8.15 -11.55
N VAL A 219 -10.14 7.15 -11.52
CA VAL A 219 -9.18 6.97 -10.43
C VAL A 219 -8.06 8.04 -10.41
N ILE A 220 -7.62 8.54 -11.58
CA ILE A 220 -6.62 9.60 -11.65
C ILE A 220 -7.27 10.97 -11.43
N ARG A 221 -8.41 11.23 -12.10
CA ARG A 221 -9.12 12.51 -11.97
C ARG A 221 -9.62 12.78 -10.56
N LEU A 222 -10.04 11.77 -9.81
CA LEU A 222 -10.36 11.91 -8.39
C LEU A 222 -9.22 12.58 -7.63
N ARG A 223 -8.00 12.12 -7.85
CA ARG A 223 -6.80 12.57 -7.12
C ARG A 223 -6.29 13.92 -7.59
N THR A 224 -6.37 14.21 -8.88
CA THR A 224 -5.88 15.47 -9.46
C THR A 224 -6.83 16.65 -9.33
N ASN A 225 -8.15 16.38 -9.30
CA ASN A 225 -9.18 17.42 -9.42
C ASN A 225 -10.03 17.61 -8.15
N TYR A 226 -10.23 16.56 -7.35
CA TYR A 226 -11.22 16.58 -6.25
C TYR A 226 -10.60 16.38 -4.88
N ARG A 227 -9.52 15.62 -4.75
CA ARG A 227 -8.83 15.47 -3.46
C ARG A 227 -7.86 16.60 -3.22
N SER A 228 -8.00 17.22 -2.06
CA SER A 228 -7.12 18.32 -1.65
C SER A 228 -5.77 17.81 -1.17
N GLY A 229 -4.68 18.45 -1.62
CA GLY A 229 -3.32 18.13 -1.19
C GLY A 229 -2.74 16.85 -1.79
N GLU A 230 -3.39 16.26 -2.79
CA GLU A 230 -2.82 15.16 -3.57
C GLU A 230 -2.14 15.69 -4.84
N GLU A 231 -0.89 15.27 -5.07
CA GLU A 231 -0.08 15.61 -6.23
C GLU A 231 0.25 14.35 -7.01
N VAL A 232 -0.08 14.32 -8.31
CA VAL A 232 0.04 13.14 -9.17
C VAL A 232 1.12 13.34 -10.21
N TYR A 233 2.02 12.36 -10.31
CA TYR A 233 3.13 12.31 -11.26
C TYR A 233 2.95 11.10 -12.17
N LEU A 234 2.88 11.32 -13.49
CA LEU A 234 2.67 10.28 -14.49
C LEU A 234 3.95 10.03 -15.28
N PHE A 235 4.46 8.81 -15.16
CA PHE A 235 5.69 8.37 -15.84
C PHE A 235 5.37 7.30 -16.88
N HIS A 236 5.95 7.44 -18.08
CA HIS A 236 6.02 6.35 -19.04
C HIS A 236 7.11 5.38 -18.63
N THR A 237 6.82 4.08 -18.64
CA THR A 237 7.81 3.06 -18.22
C THR A 237 8.47 2.40 -19.42
N THR A 238 9.68 1.85 -19.21
CA THR A 238 10.39 1.02 -20.20
C THR A 238 9.78 -0.38 -20.37
N ALA A 239 8.58 -0.61 -19.85
CA ALA A 239 7.87 -1.87 -19.92
C ALA A 239 7.34 -2.14 -21.33
N GLY A 240 7.99 -3.04 -22.06
CA GLY A 240 7.52 -3.45 -23.39
C GLY A 240 6.24 -4.30 -23.33
N PRO A 241 5.58 -4.53 -24.49
CA PRO A 241 4.27 -5.20 -24.58
C PRO A 241 4.21 -6.58 -23.92
N GLN A 242 5.26 -7.38 -24.04
CA GLN A 242 5.31 -8.72 -23.47
C GLN A 242 5.24 -8.69 -21.93
N TRP A 243 6.02 -7.80 -21.30
CA TRP A 243 6.01 -7.68 -19.84
C TRP A 243 4.72 -7.02 -19.34
N ALA A 244 4.23 -6.00 -20.05
CA ALA A 244 2.94 -5.39 -19.77
C ALA A 244 1.81 -6.43 -19.77
N ARG A 245 1.78 -7.34 -20.76
CA ARG A 245 0.83 -8.45 -20.84
C ARG A 245 0.94 -9.39 -19.64
N GLN A 246 2.15 -9.78 -19.25
CA GLN A 246 2.36 -10.66 -18.10
C GLN A 246 1.86 -10.01 -16.81
N LEU A 247 2.21 -8.74 -16.58
CA LEU A 247 1.77 -8.01 -15.40
C LEU A 247 0.25 -7.83 -15.38
N PHE A 248 -0.35 -7.50 -16.51
CA PHE A 248 -1.81 -7.36 -16.63
C PHE A 248 -2.53 -8.67 -16.27
N LEU A 249 -2.07 -9.80 -16.79
CA LEU A 249 -2.62 -11.12 -16.46
C LEU A 249 -2.48 -11.45 -14.97
N GLN A 250 -1.37 -11.07 -14.32
CA GLN A 250 -1.21 -11.23 -12.87
C GLN A 250 -2.21 -10.37 -12.07
N TYR A 251 -2.49 -9.15 -12.52
CA TYR A 251 -3.51 -8.30 -11.89
C TYR A 251 -4.91 -8.92 -12.00
N LEU A 252 -5.25 -9.47 -13.15
CA LEU A 252 -6.53 -10.15 -13.36
C LEU A 252 -6.66 -11.42 -12.51
N GLU A 253 -5.58 -12.21 -12.44
CA GLU A 253 -5.52 -13.41 -11.59
C GLU A 253 -5.75 -13.05 -10.11
N HIS A 254 -5.07 -12.00 -9.63
CA HIS A 254 -5.26 -11.52 -8.25
C HIS A 254 -6.69 -11.01 -8.01
N ALA A 255 -7.28 -10.26 -8.94
CA ALA A 255 -8.65 -9.80 -8.83
C ALA A 255 -9.65 -10.98 -8.78
N ASN A 256 -9.50 -11.96 -9.68
CA ASN A 256 -10.31 -13.19 -9.70
C ASN A 256 -10.16 -13.98 -8.40
N ARG A 257 -8.94 -14.06 -7.86
CA ARG A 257 -8.69 -14.73 -6.58
C ARG A 257 -9.38 -14.00 -5.42
N LEU A 258 -9.26 -12.68 -5.34
CA LEU A 258 -9.88 -11.88 -4.27
C LEU A 258 -11.41 -11.94 -4.29
N ARG A 259 -12.03 -12.09 -5.46
CA ARG A 259 -13.47 -12.30 -5.58
C ARG A 259 -13.92 -13.58 -4.87
N ASN A 260 -13.14 -14.64 -4.98
CA ASN A 260 -13.48 -15.95 -4.40
C ASN A 260 -12.89 -16.16 -3.00
N HIS A 261 -11.73 -15.55 -2.74
CA HIS A 261 -10.96 -15.66 -1.52
C HIS A 261 -10.53 -14.25 -1.07
N PRO A 262 -11.41 -13.50 -0.38
CA PRO A 262 -11.06 -12.17 0.12
C PRO A 262 -9.85 -12.24 1.05
N GLU A 263 -9.06 -11.16 1.07
CA GLU A 263 -7.84 -11.05 1.86
C GLU A 263 -7.82 -9.72 2.61
N TRP A 264 -7.17 -9.71 3.80
CA TRP A 264 -6.96 -8.48 4.54
C TRP A 264 -5.90 -7.61 3.85
N HIS A 265 -6.17 -6.32 3.74
CA HIS A 265 -5.13 -5.33 3.52
C HIS A 265 -4.25 -5.25 4.78
N ASN A 266 -2.94 -5.09 4.61
CA ASN A 266 -2.02 -4.86 5.70
C ASN A 266 -0.97 -3.82 5.30
N ALA A 267 -0.82 -2.78 6.09
CA ALA A 267 0.05 -1.64 5.78
C ALA A 267 1.52 -2.00 5.54
N LEU A 268 2.02 -3.13 6.08
CA LEU A 268 3.39 -3.59 5.88
C LEU A 268 3.54 -4.66 4.79
N THR A 269 2.63 -5.64 4.78
CA THR A 269 2.85 -6.88 4.02
C THR A 269 1.96 -7.01 2.78
N ARG A 270 0.82 -6.31 2.75
CA ARG A 270 -0.19 -6.37 1.67
C ARG A 270 -0.82 -5.01 1.43
N ASN A 271 0.00 -4.02 1.09
CA ASN A 271 -0.42 -2.70 0.65
C ASN A 271 -0.31 -2.58 -0.89
N CYS A 272 -0.67 -1.41 -1.43
CA CYS A 272 -0.60 -1.15 -2.87
C CYS A 272 0.79 -1.45 -3.45
N THR A 273 1.85 -0.96 -2.82
CA THR A 273 3.22 -1.12 -3.33
C THR A 273 3.70 -2.56 -3.23
N THR A 274 3.56 -3.22 -2.08
CA THR A 274 3.98 -4.62 -1.91
C THR A 274 3.21 -5.55 -2.84
N SER A 275 1.93 -5.29 -3.11
CA SER A 275 1.12 -6.08 -4.03
C SER A 275 1.53 -5.88 -5.49
N ILE A 276 1.89 -4.65 -5.90
CA ILE A 276 2.46 -4.38 -7.23
C ILE A 276 3.77 -5.15 -7.41
N PHE A 277 4.71 -5.03 -6.45
CA PHE A 277 5.99 -5.73 -6.53
C PHE A 277 5.85 -7.25 -6.48
N SER A 278 4.88 -7.78 -5.72
CA SER A 278 4.54 -9.21 -5.72
C SER A 278 4.02 -9.66 -7.09
N SER A 279 3.15 -8.88 -7.73
CA SER A 279 2.66 -9.16 -9.08
C SER A 279 3.79 -9.11 -10.11
N MET A 280 4.71 -8.14 -10.01
CA MET A 280 5.90 -8.08 -10.85
C MET A 280 6.81 -9.30 -10.65
N ALA A 281 7.06 -9.69 -9.41
CA ALA A 281 7.87 -10.87 -9.09
C ALA A 281 7.27 -12.17 -9.64
N ALA A 282 5.96 -12.31 -9.62
CA ALA A 282 5.25 -13.45 -10.18
C ALA A 282 5.44 -13.59 -11.71
N THR A 283 5.74 -12.47 -12.42
CA THR A 283 6.14 -12.52 -13.84
C THR A 283 7.57 -13.04 -14.05
N GLY A 284 8.32 -13.33 -12.98
CA GLY A 284 9.74 -13.67 -13.03
C GLY A 284 10.67 -12.47 -13.26
N ARG A 285 10.15 -11.24 -13.27
CA ARG A 285 10.93 -10.02 -13.56
C ARG A 285 10.55 -8.90 -12.59
N LEU A 286 11.50 -8.50 -11.76
CA LEU A 286 11.43 -7.27 -10.98
C LEU A 286 12.04 -6.11 -11.79
N PRO A 287 11.63 -4.86 -11.52
CA PRO A 287 12.30 -3.69 -12.08
C PRO A 287 13.79 -3.69 -11.74
N VAL A 288 14.61 -3.24 -12.68
CA VAL A 288 16.07 -3.22 -12.52
C VAL A 288 16.46 -2.43 -11.26
N GLY A 289 17.39 -2.96 -10.48
CA GLY A 289 17.86 -2.31 -9.24
C GLY A 289 16.93 -2.46 -8.03
N THR A 290 15.92 -3.34 -8.10
CA THR A 290 14.99 -3.60 -7.01
C THR A 290 15.07 -5.04 -6.50
N THR A 291 14.71 -5.25 -5.24
CA THR A 291 14.51 -6.57 -4.63
C THR A 291 13.23 -6.56 -3.80
N LEU A 292 12.58 -7.70 -3.60
CA LEU A 292 11.35 -7.79 -2.77
C LEU A 292 11.54 -7.34 -1.31
N HIS A 293 12.77 -7.36 -0.81
CA HIS A 293 13.10 -6.95 0.56
C HIS A 293 13.65 -5.52 0.66
N ASP A 294 13.50 -4.73 -0.41
CA ASP A 294 13.95 -3.35 -0.40
C ASP A 294 13.06 -2.51 0.54
N TRP A 295 13.66 -1.89 1.54
CA TRP A 295 12.95 -1.05 2.52
C TRP A 295 12.22 0.14 1.87
N ARG A 296 12.64 0.58 0.67
CA ARG A 296 12.01 1.65 -0.11
C ARG A 296 10.62 1.23 -0.63
N ILE A 297 10.36 -0.08 -0.74
CA ILE A 297 9.03 -0.62 -1.05
C ILE A 297 8.07 -0.40 0.13
N LEU A 298 8.58 -0.45 1.36
CA LEU A 298 7.78 -0.15 2.57
C LEU A 298 7.53 1.35 2.73
N LEU A 299 8.54 2.18 2.43
CA LEU A 299 8.44 3.64 2.37
C LEU A 299 8.20 4.07 0.91
N ASN A 300 7.01 3.78 0.41
CA ASN A 300 6.62 3.88 -1.00
C ASN A 300 6.80 5.28 -1.64
N GLY A 301 6.96 6.33 -0.86
CA GLY A 301 7.23 7.69 -1.33
C GLY A 301 8.58 7.89 -2.04
N ARG A 302 9.50 6.89 -1.99
CA ARG A 302 10.76 6.90 -2.77
C ARG A 302 10.79 5.86 -3.88
N GLY A 303 9.65 5.27 -4.19
CA GLY A 303 9.52 4.27 -5.23
C GLY A 303 9.82 4.82 -6.63
N ASP A 304 9.46 6.07 -6.91
CA ASP A 304 9.77 6.74 -8.17
C ASP A 304 11.27 6.92 -8.41
N GLU A 305 12.01 7.42 -7.41
CA GLU A 305 13.46 7.58 -7.50
C GLU A 305 14.17 6.22 -7.65
N MET A 306 13.68 5.20 -6.96
CA MET A 306 14.19 3.83 -7.07
C MET A 306 13.98 3.27 -8.48
N LEU A 307 12.79 3.41 -9.04
CA LEU A 307 12.48 2.96 -10.40
C LEU A 307 13.29 3.74 -11.45
N TYR A 308 13.45 5.05 -11.28
CA TYR A 308 14.28 5.88 -12.15
C TYR A 308 15.75 5.41 -12.16
N LYS A 309 16.35 5.22 -10.97
CA LYS A 309 17.74 4.73 -10.85
C LYS A 309 17.95 3.35 -11.49
N GLY A 310 16.90 2.54 -11.54
CA GLY A 310 16.90 1.27 -12.23
C GLY A 310 16.66 1.37 -13.75
N GLY A 311 16.53 2.59 -14.32
CA GLY A 311 16.26 2.78 -15.76
C GLY A 311 14.86 2.30 -16.18
N ASN A 312 13.87 2.36 -15.27
CA ASN A 312 12.53 1.87 -15.55
C ASN A 312 11.58 2.96 -16.10
N PHE A 313 12.06 4.20 -16.25
CA PHE A 313 11.29 5.30 -16.83
C PHE A 313 11.91 5.80 -18.14
N GLU A 314 11.06 6.11 -19.09
CA GLU A 314 11.42 6.80 -20.34
C GLU A 314 11.58 8.31 -20.12
N GLY A 315 12.08 9.03 -21.15
CA GLY A 315 12.14 10.49 -21.17
C GLY A 315 13.54 11.07 -21.11
N GLY A 316 14.59 10.29 -20.72
CA GLY A 316 16.00 10.66 -20.88
C GLY A 316 16.48 11.89 -20.09
N LEU A 317 15.67 12.44 -19.17
CA LEU A 317 16.00 13.62 -18.35
C LEU A 317 16.57 13.21 -16.99
N PRO A 318 17.35 14.10 -16.31
CA PRO A 318 17.67 13.93 -14.90
C PRO A 318 16.40 13.81 -14.05
N PHE A 319 16.44 13.00 -12.96
CA PHE A 319 15.25 12.68 -12.20
C PHE A 319 14.44 13.88 -11.67
N PRO A 320 15.07 14.96 -11.16
CA PRO A 320 14.30 16.13 -10.71
C PRO A 320 13.49 16.78 -11.85
N GLU A 321 14.08 16.92 -13.03
CA GLU A 321 13.45 17.51 -14.22
C GLU A 321 12.36 16.58 -14.77
N LEU A 322 12.63 15.27 -14.82
CA LEU A 322 11.65 14.27 -15.23
C LEU A 322 10.44 14.28 -14.29
N LYS A 323 10.67 14.33 -12.96
CA LYS A 323 9.60 14.37 -11.97
C LYS A 323 8.78 15.65 -12.09
N GLU A 324 9.39 16.81 -12.22
CA GLU A 324 8.67 18.07 -12.42
C GLU A 324 7.81 18.03 -13.71
N SER A 325 8.37 17.52 -14.79
CA SER A 325 7.66 17.35 -16.07
C SER A 325 6.53 16.31 -15.98
N ALA A 326 6.67 15.31 -15.12
CA ALA A 326 5.66 14.27 -14.91
C ALA A 326 4.45 14.74 -14.09
N HIS A 327 4.49 15.91 -13.45
CA HIS A 327 3.40 16.43 -12.63
C HIS A 327 2.18 16.80 -13.49
N ILE A 328 1.04 16.11 -13.28
CA ILE A 328 -0.11 16.19 -14.19
C ILE A 328 -1.30 16.99 -13.67
N ASN A 329 -1.34 17.44 -12.40
CA ASN A 329 -2.53 18.04 -11.80
C ASN A 329 -3.11 19.21 -12.62
N ALA A 330 -2.27 20.11 -13.15
CA ALA A 330 -2.74 21.22 -13.95
C ALA A 330 -3.35 20.77 -15.29
N ALA A 331 -2.67 19.85 -16.00
CA ALA A 331 -3.18 19.29 -17.26
C ALA A 331 -4.47 18.50 -17.05
N ALA A 332 -4.57 17.72 -15.97
CA ALA A 332 -5.76 16.96 -15.63
C ALA A 332 -6.97 17.85 -15.31
N ARG A 333 -6.74 18.97 -14.60
CA ARG A 333 -7.80 19.97 -14.36
C ARG A 333 -8.30 20.61 -15.65
N LEU A 334 -7.40 20.94 -16.56
CA LEU A 334 -7.75 21.49 -17.90
C LEU A 334 -8.47 20.45 -18.77
N ALA A 335 -8.07 19.19 -18.71
CA ALA A 335 -8.70 18.10 -19.44
C ALA A 335 -10.13 17.82 -18.93
N GLY A 336 -10.39 18.01 -17.64
CA GLY A 336 -11.72 17.86 -17.03
C GLY A 336 -12.33 16.49 -17.30
N GLN A 337 -13.50 16.46 -17.93
CA GLN A 337 -14.23 15.24 -18.33
C GLN A 337 -14.04 14.86 -19.80
N SER A 338 -13.08 15.47 -20.49
CA SER A 338 -12.84 15.21 -21.91
C SER A 338 -12.69 13.71 -22.20
N PRO A 339 -13.29 13.19 -23.27
CA PRO A 339 -13.00 11.84 -23.76
C PRO A 339 -11.51 11.63 -24.06
N GLU A 340 -10.79 12.71 -24.39
CA GLU A 340 -9.35 12.73 -24.66
C GLU A 340 -8.48 12.86 -23.38
N TYR A 341 -9.07 12.73 -22.18
CA TYR A 341 -8.41 12.95 -20.90
C TYR A 341 -7.06 12.26 -20.82
N SER A 342 -7.02 10.95 -21.11
CA SER A 342 -5.79 10.14 -21.04
C SER A 342 -4.69 10.63 -21.96
N ARG A 343 -5.06 11.12 -23.16
CA ARG A 343 -4.10 11.73 -24.10
C ARG A 343 -3.63 13.11 -23.60
N LEU A 344 -4.56 13.94 -23.12
CA LEU A 344 -4.26 15.31 -22.68
C LEU A 344 -3.32 15.36 -21.46
N ILE A 345 -3.45 14.45 -20.51
CA ILE A 345 -2.56 14.39 -19.34
C ILE A 345 -1.14 13.93 -19.68
N ARG A 346 -0.91 13.36 -20.88
CA ARG A 346 0.38 12.87 -21.39
C ARG A 346 1.03 13.82 -22.39
N LEU A 347 0.24 14.65 -23.05
CA LEU A 347 0.69 15.45 -24.17
C LEU A 347 1.83 16.40 -23.80
N GLY A 348 2.94 16.34 -24.58
CA GLY A 348 4.12 17.19 -24.40
C GLY A 348 5.00 16.80 -23.20
N ARG A 349 4.79 15.63 -22.60
CA ARG A 349 5.60 15.13 -21.50
C ARG A 349 6.71 14.18 -21.98
N PRO A 350 7.86 14.15 -21.31
CA PRO A 350 8.96 13.24 -21.62
C PRO A 350 8.50 11.76 -21.58
N GLY A 351 8.93 10.99 -22.58
CA GLY A 351 8.52 9.58 -22.76
C GLY A 351 7.21 9.39 -23.53
N PHE A 352 6.45 10.47 -23.82
CA PHE A 352 5.17 10.41 -24.55
C PHE A 352 5.23 11.09 -25.93
N GLU A 353 6.42 11.26 -26.52
CA GLU A 353 6.64 11.92 -27.82
C GLU A 353 5.89 11.24 -28.98
N PHE A 354 5.63 9.93 -28.85
CA PHE A 354 4.87 9.17 -29.85
C PHE A 354 3.45 9.71 -30.08
N LEU A 355 2.85 10.38 -29.09
CA LEU A 355 1.52 11.00 -29.21
C LEU A 355 1.52 12.23 -30.17
N LEU A 356 2.65 12.93 -30.27
CA LEU A 356 2.81 14.07 -31.18
C LEU A 356 2.96 13.60 -32.62
N THR A 357 3.60 12.46 -32.84
CA THR A 357 3.81 11.87 -34.17
C THR A 357 2.51 11.31 -34.74
N SER A 358 1.69 10.67 -33.91
CA SER A 358 0.38 10.14 -34.28
C SER A 358 -0.60 11.26 -34.70
N ALA A 359 -0.59 12.40 -34.01
CA ALA A 359 -1.44 13.55 -34.34
C ALA A 359 -1.12 14.16 -35.70
N LYS A 360 0.16 14.22 -36.12
CA LYS A 360 0.58 14.73 -37.43
C LYS A 360 0.13 13.85 -38.59
N ASN A 361 0.06 12.53 -38.37
CA ASN A 361 -0.37 11.60 -39.43
C ASN A 361 -1.88 11.65 -39.68
N HIS A 362 -2.70 12.05 -38.70
CA HIS A 362 -4.15 12.21 -38.84
C HIS A 362 -4.56 13.59 -39.42
N SER A 363 -3.68 14.61 -39.33
CA SER A 363 -3.94 15.92 -39.92
C SER A 363 -3.56 16.00 -41.42
N ASN A 364 -2.88 14.99 -41.95
CA ASN A 364 -2.43 14.90 -43.34
C ASN A 364 -3.27 13.90 -44.17
N GLN A 365 -4.34 13.37 -43.64
CA GLN A 365 -5.38 12.61 -44.32
C GLN A 365 -6.67 13.41 -44.37
#